data_ff6f52f79e29663cb0915adb4678ca0f
#
_entry.id   ff6f52f79e29663cb0915adb4678ca0f
#
_cell.length_a   1.000
_cell.length_b   1.000
_cell.length_c   1.000
_cell.angle_alpha   90.00
_cell.angle_beta   90.00
_cell.angle_gamma   90.00
#
_symmetry.space_group_name_H-M   'P 1'
#
loop_
_entity.id
_entity.type
_entity.pdbx_description
1 polymer ?
#
loop_
_entity_poly.entity_id
_entity_poly.type
_entity_poly.pdbx_seq_one_letter_code
_entity_poly.pdbx_strand_id
1 'polypeptide(L)'
;MNILLINHYTGGLKYGMEYRPYYLAKEWVEMGHHVTIIGASFSHLRIQQPRVNDDLESEMVDRIKYIWLKTPVYQSTFSRIWNIFVFVLKLQRYAKRIRELTKPDLVIASSTYPLDIYPARRIAKMAGAKLCYEVHDLWPLSPMVIGGYSKRHPFILVMQMAENYAYK
;
A
#
# COMPACT_ATOMS: atom_id res chain seq x y z
N MET A 1 20.02 3.55 1.84
CA MET A 1 19.09 3.15 0.75
C MET A 1 17.83 3.97 0.83
N ASN A 2 17.17 4.18 -0.30
CA ASN A 2 15.82 4.75 -0.36
C ASN A 2 14.80 3.58 -0.40
N ILE A 3 13.98 3.45 0.62
CA ILE A 3 12.98 2.41 0.75
C ILE A 3 11.60 3.01 0.48
N LEU A 4 10.87 2.44 -0.47
CA LEU A 4 9.48 2.77 -0.74
C LEU A 4 8.59 1.64 -0.25
N LEU A 5 7.77 1.91 0.77
CA LEU A 5 6.80 0.98 1.32
C LEU A 5 5.40 1.40 0.89
N ILE A 6 4.70 0.54 0.18
CA ILE A 6 3.32 0.76 -0.27
C ILE A 6 2.39 -0.02 0.68
N ASN A 7 1.61 0.69 1.47
CA ASN A 7 0.62 0.08 2.36
C ASN A 7 -0.66 0.92 2.40
N HIS A 8 -1.73 0.37 1.85
CA HIS A 8 -3.03 1.05 1.74
C HIS A 8 -3.51 1.63 3.08
N TYR A 9 -3.44 0.82 4.14
CA TYR A 9 -4.02 1.14 5.46
C TYR A 9 -3.02 1.77 6.43
N THR A 10 -1.81 2.08 5.98
CA THR A 10 -0.75 2.60 6.85
C THR A 10 -1.26 3.68 7.80
N GLY A 11 -0.81 3.61 9.04
CA GLY A 11 -1.08 4.57 10.10
C GLY A 11 0.22 5.03 10.77
N GLY A 12 0.25 4.99 12.06
CA GLY A 12 1.38 5.39 12.90
C GLY A 12 0.91 6.10 14.16
N LEU A 13 1.81 6.60 14.99
CA LEU A 13 1.45 7.22 16.28
C LEU A 13 0.50 8.42 16.10
N LYS A 14 0.67 9.18 15.01
CA LYS A 14 -0.18 10.34 14.68
C LYS A 14 -1.60 9.93 14.25
N TYR A 15 -1.75 8.78 13.57
CA TYR A 15 -2.99 8.43 12.87
C TYR A 15 -3.75 7.25 13.49
N GLY A 16 -3.08 6.43 14.30
CA GLY A 16 -3.62 5.16 14.78
C GLY A 16 -3.20 3.98 13.87
N MET A 17 -3.94 2.89 13.92
CA MET A 17 -3.62 1.69 13.12
C MET A 17 -3.62 1.98 11.60
N GLU A 18 -2.84 1.35 10.79
CA GLU A 18 -1.97 0.20 10.98
C GLU A 18 -0.58 0.65 11.43
N TYR A 19 -0.07 0.12 12.55
CA TYR A 19 1.20 0.55 13.15
C TYR A 19 2.44 -0.13 12.56
N ARG A 20 2.31 -1.36 12.02
CA ARG A 20 3.46 -2.13 11.54
C ARG A 20 4.32 -1.40 10.51
N PRO A 21 3.78 -0.77 9.46
CA PRO A 21 4.56 0.01 8.51
C PRO A 21 5.36 1.14 9.16
N TYR A 22 4.77 1.80 10.15
CA TYR A 22 5.42 2.88 10.89
C TYR A 22 6.62 2.39 11.69
N TYR A 23 6.47 1.32 12.49
CA TYR A 23 7.57 0.84 13.32
C TYR A 23 8.71 0.26 12.49
N LEU A 24 8.42 -0.47 11.42
CA LEU A 24 9.46 -0.91 10.48
C LEU A 24 10.21 0.27 9.86
N ALA A 25 9.47 1.28 9.39
CA ALA A 25 10.06 2.47 8.81
C ALA A 25 10.92 3.25 9.81
N LYS A 26 10.48 3.34 11.06
CA LYS A 26 11.23 3.99 12.14
C LYS A 26 12.58 3.32 12.35
N GLU A 27 12.60 1.99 12.51
CA GLU A 27 13.84 1.23 12.66
C GLU A 27 14.78 1.41 11.45
N TRP A 28 14.26 1.36 10.24
CA TRP A 28 15.06 1.58 9.04
C TRP A 28 15.63 3.00 8.95
N VAL A 29 14.88 4.01 9.41
CA VAL A 29 15.39 5.40 9.49
C VAL A 29 16.52 5.49 10.52
N GLU A 30 16.42 4.81 11.67
CA GLU A 30 17.49 4.75 12.67
C GLU A 30 18.74 4.02 12.14
N MET A 31 18.56 3.04 11.26
CA MET A 31 19.65 2.38 10.51
C MET A 31 20.27 3.25 9.39
N GLY A 32 19.81 4.50 9.23
CA GLY A 32 20.33 5.46 8.24
C GLY A 32 19.71 5.33 6.85
N HIS A 33 18.54 4.74 6.71
CA HIS A 33 17.80 4.66 5.45
C HIS A 33 16.82 5.82 5.30
N HIS A 34 16.54 6.21 4.05
CA HIS A 34 15.45 7.14 3.74
C HIS A 34 14.19 6.33 3.42
N VAL A 35 13.15 6.49 4.24
CA VAL A 35 11.93 5.71 4.09
C VAL A 35 10.78 6.60 3.64
N THR A 36 10.08 6.15 2.60
CA THR A 36 8.82 6.74 2.15
C THR A 36 7.73 5.69 2.26
N ILE A 37 6.63 6.02 2.94
CA ILE A 37 5.42 5.22 3.00
C ILE A 37 4.36 5.85 2.10
N ILE A 38 3.73 5.07 1.23
CA ILE A 38 2.56 5.52 0.46
C ILE A 38 1.31 4.86 0.99
N GLY A 39 0.31 5.67 1.37
CA GLY A 39 -0.97 5.22 1.88
C GLY A 39 -2.16 5.89 1.20
N ALA A 40 -3.36 5.31 1.42
CA ALA A 40 -4.61 5.93 1.06
C ALA A 40 -4.99 7.04 2.05
N SER A 41 -5.67 8.09 1.57
CA SER A 41 -6.13 9.19 2.44
C SER A 41 -7.21 8.77 3.44
N PHE A 42 -7.93 7.68 3.17
CA PHE A 42 -8.96 7.15 4.06
C PHE A 42 -8.73 5.69 4.42
N SER A 43 -8.79 5.38 5.71
CA SER A 43 -8.81 4.02 6.26
C SER A 43 -9.71 3.96 7.49
N HIS A 44 -10.58 2.94 7.57
CA HIS A 44 -11.45 2.70 8.74
C HIS A 44 -10.66 2.28 10.00
N LEU A 45 -9.40 1.88 9.85
CA LEU A 45 -8.54 1.48 10.97
C LEU A 45 -7.96 2.69 11.71
N ARG A 46 -7.90 3.85 11.07
CA ARG A 46 -7.29 5.05 11.67
C ARG A 46 -8.26 5.77 12.58
N ILE A 47 -7.73 6.30 13.66
CA ILE A 47 -8.45 7.21 14.56
C ILE A 47 -8.53 8.61 13.95
N GLN A 48 -7.45 9.04 13.27
CA GLN A 48 -7.36 10.33 12.60
C GLN A 48 -6.97 10.13 11.14
N GLN A 49 -7.68 10.78 10.23
CA GLN A 49 -7.33 10.74 8.80
C GLN A 49 -6.35 11.87 8.46
N PRO A 50 -5.39 11.65 7.53
CA PRO A 50 -4.57 12.72 6.99
C PRO A 50 -5.45 13.71 6.21
N ARG A 51 -5.11 14.99 6.30
CA ARG A 51 -5.75 16.02 5.47
C ARG A 51 -5.09 16.00 4.10
N VAL A 52 -5.81 15.59 3.09
CA VAL A 52 -5.32 15.42 1.72
C VAL A 52 -6.25 16.14 0.75
N ASN A 53 -5.77 17.21 0.14
CA ASN A 53 -6.51 17.95 -0.89
C ASN A 53 -6.25 17.36 -2.26
N ASP A 54 -5.01 17.01 -2.57
CA ASP A 54 -4.56 16.49 -3.85
C ASP A 54 -3.78 15.17 -3.73
N ASP A 55 -3.70 14.44 -4.84
CA ASP A 55 -2.88 13.22 -4.90
C ASP A 55 -1.39 13.55 -4.77
N LEU A 56 -0.67 12.68 -4.10
CA LEU A 56 0.78 12.77 -3.84
C LEU A 56 1.17 13.89 -2.86
N GLU A 57 0.24 14.44 -2.10
CA GLU A 57 0.60 15.27 -0.95
C GLU A 57 1.47 14.48 0.02
N SER A 58 2.48 15.16 0.58
CA SER A 58 3.43 14.50 1.47
C SER A 58 3.64 15.28 2.75
N GLU A 59 3.95 14.55 3.79
CA GLU A 59 4.34 15.10 5.10
C GLU A 59 5.48 14.28 5.71
N MET A 60 6.14 14.86 6.70
CA MET A 60 7.17 14.18 7.49
C MET A 60 6.62 13.88 8.88
N VAL A 61 6.70 12.62 9.30
CA VAL A 61 6.39 12.15 10.67
C VAL A 61 7.57 11.32 11.15
N ASP A 62 8.23 11.73 12.22
CA ASP A 62 9.38 11.02 12.80
C ASP A 62 10.50 10.67 11.79
N ARG A 63 10.82 11.61 10.91
CA ARG A 63 11.78 11.45 9.79
C ARG A 63 11.36 10.44 8.71
N ILE A 64 10.14 9.91 8.77
CA ILE A 64 9.52 9.07 7.74
C ILE A 64 8.70 9.98 6.83
N LYS A 65 8.92 9.88 5.52
CA LYS A 65 8.11 10.59 4.54
C LYS A 65 6.83 9.81 4.24
N TYR A 66 5.68 10.41 4.49
CA TYR A 66 4.39 9.88 4.05
C TYR A 66 3.97 10.56 2.75
N ILE A 67 3.46 9.79 1.81
CA ILE A 67 2.81 10.27 0.58
C ILE A 67 1.39 9.70 0.59
N TRP A 68 0.41 10.58 0.40
CA TRP A 68 -0.99 10.21 0.44
C TRP A 68 -1.62 10.24 -0.95
N LEU A 69 -2.41 9.21 -1.26
CA LEU A 69 -3.28 9.17 -2.43
C LEU A 69 -4.72 9.37 -1.99
N LYS A 70 -5.39 10.36 -2.58
CA LYS A 70 -6.79 10.67 -2.27
C LYS A 70 -7.68 9.50 -2.69
N THR A 71 -8.42 8.94 -1.75
CA THR A 71 -9.32 7.81 -1.98
C THR A 71 -10.71 8.11 -1.41
N PRO A 72 -11.79 7.53 -1.98
CA PRO A 72 -13.13 7.75 -1.47
C PRO A 72 -13.30 7.19 -0.07
N VAL A 73 -14.14 7.82 0.73
CA VAL A 73 -14.60 7.27 2.02
C VAL A 73 -15.50 6.06 1.75
N TYR A 74 -15.44 5.05 2.61
CA TYR A 74 -16.30 3.86 2.50
C TYR A 74 -16.95 3.49 3.84
N GLN A 75 -18.15 2.92 3.75
CA GLN A 75 -18.93 2.42 4.90
C GLN A 75 -19.44 0.99 4.69
N SER A 76 -19.33 0.47 3.48
CA SER A 76 -19.77 -0.87 3.10
C SER A 76 -18.63 -1.69 2.47
N THR A 77 -18.79 -3.00 2.42
CA THR A 77 -17.84 -3.91 1.76
C THR A 77 -17.62 -3.54 0.29
N PHE A 78 -18.67 -3.21 -0.44
CA PHE A 78 -18.57 -2.82 -1.85
C PHE A 78 -17.77 -1.52 -2.03
N SER A 79 -18.09 -0.48 -1.25
CA SER A 79 -17.36 0.80 -1.30
C SER A 79 -15.91 0.66 -0.83
N ARG A 80 -15.60 -0.31 0.07
CA ARG A 80 -14.23 -0.65 0.46
C ARG A 80 -13.46 -1.30 -0.71
N ILE A 81 -14.08 -2.22 -1.44
CA ILE A 81 -13.49 -2.82 -2.64
C ILE A 81 -13.20 -1.72 -3.67
N TRP A 82 -14.14 -0.80 -3.88
CA TRP A 82 -13.93 0.34 -4.78
C TRP A 82 -12.75 1.22 -4.35
N ASN A 83 -12.64 1.53 -3.05
CA ASN A 83 -11.52 2.28 -2.49
C ASN A 83 -10.17 1.59 -2.79
N ILE A 84 -10.10 0.25 -2.65
CA ILE A 84 -8.92 -0.55 -3.00
C ILE A 84 -8.54 -0.36 -4.47
N PHE A 85 -9.51 -0.50 -5.37
CA PHE A 85 -9.25 -0.32 -6.80
C PHE A 85 -8.80 1.11 -7.14
N VAL A 86 -9.42 2.12 -6.55
CA VAL A 86 -9.00 3.53 -6.74
C VAL A 86 -7.56 3.73 -6.29
N PHE A 87 -7.18 3.20 -5.13
CA PHE A 87 -5.80 3.29 -4.62
C PHE A 87 -4.80 2.65 -5.60
N VAL A 88 -5.06 1.40 -6.01
CA VAL A 88 -4.17 0.67 -6.94
C VAL A 88 -4.08 1.34 -8.30
N LEU A 89 -5.19 1.82 -8.85
CA LEU A 89 -5.21 2.55 -10.14
C LEU A 89 -4.44 3.87 -10.05
N LYS A 90 -4.54 4.59 -8.94
CA LYS A 90 -3.76 5.83 -8.71
C LYS A 90 -2.27 5.54 -8.57
N LEU A 91 -1.88 4.50 -7.84
CA LEU A 91 -0.49 4.04 -7.80
C LEU A 91 0.04 3.74 -9.22
N GLN A 92 -0.76 3.07 -10.03
CA GLN A 92 -0.41 2.74 -11.41
C GLN A 92 -0.29 3.98 -12.29
N ARG A 93 -1.23 4.93 -12.16
CA ARG A 93 -1.23 6.21 -12.87
C ARG A 93 -0.02 7.06 -12.52
N TYR A 94 0.28 7.16 -11.25
CA TYR A 94 1.36 8.01 -10.73
C TYR A 94 2.71 7.29 -10.59
N ALA A 95 2.84 6.06 -11.08
CA ALA A 95 4.05 5.24 -10.90
C ALA A 95 5.36 5.96 -11.34
N LYS A 96 5.34 6.67 -12.47
CA LYS A 96 6.49 7.47 -12.93
C LYS A 96 6.81 8.60 -11.95
N ARG A 97 5.81 9.34 -11.51
CA ARG A 97 5.99 10.46 -10.57
C ARG A 97 6.45 9.99 -9.20
N ILE A 98 5.90 8.86 -8.71
CA ILE A 98 6.33 8.24 -7.47
C ILE A 98 7.81 7.85 -7.55
N ARG A 99 8.23 7.19 -8.64
CA ARG A 99 9.64 6.86 -8.88
C ARG A 99 10.54 8.08 -8.85
N GLU A 100 10.12 9.20 -9.46
CA GLU A 100 10.89 10.46 -9.47
C GLU A 100 11.00 11.09 -8.07
N LEU A 101 9.92 11.05 -7.29
CA LEU A 101 9.84 11.63 -5.95
C LEU A 101 10.61 10.81 -4.89
N THR A 102 10.71 9.49 -5.07
CA THR A 102 11.24 8.57 -4.05
C THR A 102 12.59 7.97 -4.43
N LYS A 103 12.89 7.85 -5.73
CA LYS A 103 14.12 7.23 -6.28
C LYS A 103 14.48 5.95 -5.51
N PRO A 104 13.57 4.95 -5.44
CA PRO A 104 13.73 3.84 -4.53
C PRO A 104 14.84 2.88 -4.98
N ASP A 105 15.58 2.34 -4.01
CA ASP A 105 16.48 1.19 -4.16
C ASP A 105 15.75 -0.12 -3.86
N LEU A 106 14.70 -0.03 -3.03
CA LEU A 106 13.82 -1.12 -2.64
C LEU A 106 12.37 -0.66 -2.65
N VAL A 107 11.48 -1.42 -3.28
CA VAL A 107 10.03 -1.23 -3.24
C VAL A 107 9.40 -2.41 -2.51
N ILE A 108 8.57 -2.14 -1.51
CA ILE A 108 7.87 -3.15 -0.73
C ILE A 108 6.37 -2.98 -0.96
N ALA A 109 5.73 -4.01 -1.54
CA ALA A 109 4.27 -4.13 -1.60
C ALA A 109 3.80 -4.77 -0.28
N SER A 110 3.13 -3.99 0.56
CA SER A 110 2.83 -4.33 1.95
C SER A 110 1.36 -4.07 2.32
N SER A 111 0.45 -4.03 1.34
CA SER A 111 -0.98 -3.99 1.64
C SER A 111 -1.50 -5.36 2.08
N THR A 112 -2.63 -5.39 2.80
CA THR A 112 -3.23 -6.66 3.26
C THR A 112 -3.75 -7.54 2.11
N TYR A 113 -3.87 -6.98 0.92
CA TYR A 113 -4.30 -7.65 -0.31
C TYR A 113 -3.21 -7.56 -1.40
N PRO A 114 -3.17 -8.49 -2.37
CA PRO A 114 -2.04 -8.61 -3.31
C PRO A 114 -2.05 -7.64 -4.51
N LEU A 115 -3.08 -6.79 -4.69
CA LEU A 115 -3.21 -5.98 -5.90
C LEU A 115 -2.14 -4.89 -6.06
N ASP A 116 -1.55 -4.43 -4.97
CA ASP A 116 -0.50 -3.42 -4.98
C ASP A 116 0.83 -3.94 -5.58
N ILE A 117 0.96 -5.26 -5.76
CA ILE A 117 2.13 -5.85 -6.43
C ILE A 117 2.31 -5.35 -7.88
N TYR A 118 1.21 -5.07 -8.59
CA TYR A 118 1.29 -4.61 -9.98
C TYR A 118 1.96 -3.23 -10.08
N PRO A 119 1.48 -2.17 -9.40
CA PRO A 119 2.16 -0.88 -9.39
C PRO A 119 3.54 -0.94 -8.72
N ALA A 120 3.73 -1.72 -7.65
CA ALA A 120 5.01 -1.89 -6.98
C ALA A 120 6.08 -2.43 -7.95
N ARG A 121 5.77 -3.51 -8.67
CA ARG A 121 6.67 -4.09 -9.69
C ARG A 121 6.97 -3.10 -10.82
N ARG A 122 5.97 -2.33 -11.26
CA ARG A 122 6.18 -1.29 -12.29
C ARG A 122 7.14 -0.21 -11.79
N ILE A 123 6.95 0.30 -10.57
CA ILE A 123 7.82 1.31 -9.97
C ILE A 123 9.24 0.77 -9.80
N ALA A 124 9.38 -0.45 -9.23
CA ALA A 124 10.66 -1.10 -9.04
C ALA A 124 11.41 -1.28 -10.37
N LYS A 125 10.74 -1.78 -11.41
CA LYS A 125 11.33 -1.95 -12.75
C LYS A 125 11.81 -0.62 -13.35
N MET A 126 11.02 0.45 -13.23
CA MET A 126 11.40 1.78 -13.73
C MET A 126 12.56 2.42 -12.95
N ALA A 127 12.72 2.05 -11.68
CA ALA A 127 13.79 2.56 -10.83
C ALA A 127 15.07 1.70 -10.85
N GLY A 128 15.03 0.49 -11.41
CA GLY A 128 16.10 -0.50 -11.24
C GLY A 128 16.18 -1.02 -9.79
N ALA A 129 15.10 -0.89 -9.04
CA ALA A 129 15.02 -1.24 -7.62
C ALA A 129 14.69 -2.72 -7.41
N LYS A 130 15.07 -3.24 -6.23
CA LYS A 130 14.60 -4.55 -5.76
C LYS A 130 13.11 -4.46 -5.40
N LEU A 131 12.38 -5.57 -5.57
CA LEU A 131 10.99 -5.71 -5.19
C LEU A 131 10.86 -6.73 -4.06
N CYS A 132 10.10 -6.37 -3.03
CA CYS A 132 9.68 -7.27 -1.97
C CYS A 132 8.15 -7.30 -1.91
N TYR A 133 7.58 -8.48 -1.76
CA TYR A 133 6.15 -8.66 -1.46
C TYR A 133 6.02 -9.14 -0.02
N GLU A 134 5.36 -8.36 0.81
CA GLU A 134 5.08 -8.69 2.21
C GLU A 134 3.68 -9.28 2.34
N VAL A 135 3.58 -10.52 2.78
CA VAL A 135 2.31 -11.23 2.98
C VAL A 135 1.80 -10.97 4.39
N HIS A 136 0.75 -10.17 4.53
CA HIS A 136 0.06 -9.92 5.80
C HIS A 136 -1.04 -10.95 6.05
N ASP A 137 -1.82 -11.22 5.01
CA ASP A 137 -2.94 -12.15 5.01
C ASP A 137 -2.82 -13.11 3.82
N LEU A 138 -3.30 -14.33 3.99
CA LEU A 138 -3.34 -15.32 2.92
C LEU A 138 -4.52 -15.05 1.98
N TRP A 139 -4.40 -14.01 1.17
CA TRP A 139 -5.36 -13.71 0.11
C TRP A 139 -5.08 -14.57 -1.13
N PRO A 140 -6.13 -15.14 -1.77
CA PRO A 140 -7.56 -15.02 -1.47
C PRO A 140 -8.10 -16.08 -0.49
N LEU A 141 -7.25 -16.87 0.15
CA LEU A 141 -7.68 -17.95 1.06
C LEU A 141 -8.51 -17.41 2.23
N SER A 142 -8.03 -16.34 2.89
CA SER A 142 -8.69 -15.76 4.06
C SER A 142 -10.15 -15.36 3.79
N PRO A 143 -10.51 -14.58 2.74
CA PRO A 143 -11.91 -14.30 2.45
C PRO A 143 -12.72 -15.54 2.03
N MET A 144 -12.12 -16.56 1.45
CA MET A 144 -12.84 -17.81 1.16
C MET A 144 -13.18 -18.58 2.43
N VAL A 145 -12.23 -18.73 3.35
CA VAL A 145 -12.42 -19.53 4.57
C VAL A 145 -13.23 -18.78 5.62
N ILE A 146 -12.93 -17.50 5.84
CA ILE A 146 -13.56 -16.68 6.89
C ILE A 146 -14.83 -16.00 6.35
N GLY A 147 -14.79 -15.49 5.13
CA GLY A 147 -15.88 -14.74 4.51
C GLY A 147 -16.88 -15.59 3.70
N GLY A 148 -16.64 -16.90 3.55
CA GLY A 148 -17.52 -17.79 2.79
C GLY A 148 -17.58 -17.52 1.28
N TYR A 149 -16.62 -16.77 0.71
CA TYR A 149 -16.62 -16.48 -0.72
C TYR A 149 -16.32 -17.73 -1.56
N SER A 150 -17.07 -17.93 -2.62
CA SER A 150 -16.80 -18.99 -3.59
C SER A 150 -15.47 -18.76 -4.31
N LYS A 151 -14.74 -19.83 -4.62
CA LYS A 151 -13.54 -19.82 -5.48
C LYS A 151 -13.79 -19.19 -6.86
N ARG A 152 -15.04 -19.22 -7.35
CA ARG A 152 -15.46 -18.65 -8.64
C ARG A 152 -15.94 -17.20 -8.53
N HIS A 153 -15.97 -16.63 -7.33
CA HIS A 153 -16.38 -15.24 -7.15
C HIS A 153 -15.39 -14.30 -7.87
N PRO A 154 -15.83 -13.31 -8.68
CA PRO A 154 -14.95 -12.46 -9.49
C PRO A 154 -13.84 -11.78 -8.69
N PHE A 155 -14.16 -11.31 -7.50
CA PHE A 155 -13.19 -10.71 -6.58
C PHE A 155 -12.08 -11.69 -6.17
N ILE A 156 -12.44 -12.95 -5.87
CA ILE A 156 -11.49 -14.02 -5.50
C ILE A 156 -10.57 -14.32 -6.69
N LEU A 157 -11.12 -14.42 -7.89
CA LEU A 157 -10.31 -14.66 -9.11
C LEU A 157 -9.28 -13.56 -9.34
N VAL A 158 -9.68 -12.30 -9.19
CA VAL A 158 -8.77 -11.15 -9.35
C VAL A 158 -7.65 -11.17 -8.29
N MET A 159 -7.99 -11.49 -7.03
CA MET A 159 -6.98 -11.60 -5.96
C MET A 159 -6.03 -12.76 -6.19
N GLN A 160 -6.53 -13.93 -6.65
CA GLN A 160 -5.70 -15.08 -6.99
C GLN A 160 -4.72 -14.79 -8.13
N MET A 161 -5.19 -14.05 -9.15
CA MET A 161 -4.30 -13.62 -10.24
C MET A 161 -3.17 -12.72 -9.73
N ALA A 162 -3.47 -11.81 -8.82
CA ALA A 162 -2.49 -10.90 -8.24
C ALA A 162 -1.49 -11.66 -7.34
N GLU A 163 -1.96 -12.58 -6.50
CA GLU A 163 -1.11 -13.44 -5.70
C GLU A 163 -0.18 -14.30 -6.57
N ASN A 164 -0.72 -14.98 -7.57
CA ASN A 164 0.08 -15.77 -8.52
C ASN A 164 1.13 -14.91 -9.25
N TYR A 165 0.84 -13.64 -9.48
CA TYR A 165 1.78 -12.70 -10.07
C TYR A 165 2.86 -12.24 -9.09
N ALA A 166 2.55 -12.15 -7.80
CA ALA A 166 3.49 -11.74 -6.78
C ALA A 166 4.60 -12.79 -6.55
N TYR A 167 4.27 -14.07 -6.71
CA TYR A 167 5.23 -15.18 -6.52
C TYR A 167 6.07 -15.52 -7.76
N LYS A 168 5.91 -14.81 -8.87
CA LYS A 168 6.75 -14.95 -10.08
C LYS A 168 7.89 -13.94 -10.10
#